data_853041913241628f386dff86fb177661
#
_entry.id   853041913241628f386dff86fb177661
#
_cell.length_a   1.000
_cell.length_b   1.000
_cell.length_c   1.000
_cell.angle_alpha   90.00
_cell.angle_beta   90.00
_cell.angle_gamma   90.00
#
_symmetry.space_group_name_H-M   'P 1'
#
loop_
_entity.id
_entity.type
_entity.pdbx_description
1 polymer ?
#
loop_
_entity_poly.entity_id
_entity_poly.type
_entity_poly.pdbx_seq_one_letter_code
_entity_poly.pdbx_strand_id
1 'polypeptide(L)'
;KNFGEKTYTELLIALAQLSQENFSNLVIDLRDNVGGYLQSAVQMANEFLPKGKIIVYTEGRKSPRQDYISNGHGSYQDIPLIVLINEGSASASEIFAGAIQDNDRGTIIGRRSFGKGLVQQQIGFTDGSMIRLTIARYYTPSGRCIQKPYTMGGDREYEQDLITRYQHGEFFNQDSIKHTGPAYHTALGRTVYGGGGITPDIFIPEDTLGITSYYKEAAMSGLILQFAYTYTDDNRQKMQKFEEMLELVKYLKKQNTVDQFANYANSHGLQRRNLMIQKSHSLLERYINSRIIYNMLDEQAWTEYINQDDRVIKAAMEVFRKGEAFPKAPEKAKSKKEK
;
A
#
# COMPACT_ATOMS: atom_id res chain seq x y z
N LYS A 1 -8.45 3.24 0.02
CA LYS A 1 -9.05 1.92 0.32
C LYS A 1 -9.19 1.04 -0.91
N ASN A 2 -9.72 1.55 -2.02
CA ASN A 2 -9.80 0.88 -3.33
C ASN A 2 -9.98 1.94 -4.44
N PHE A 3 -9.83 1.54 -5.70
CA PHE A 3 -10.07 2.40 -6.86
C PHE A 3 -11.54 2.33 -7.27
N GLY A 4 -12.39 3.14 -6.62
CA GLY A 4 -13.80 3.32 -6.96
C GLY A 4 -14.03 4.35 -8.06
N GLU A 5 -15.27 4.56 -8.45
CA GLU A 5 -15.65 5.56 -9.47
C GLU A 5 -15.31 7.00 -9.05
N LYS A 6 -15.38 7.30 -7.76
CA LYS A 6 -15.12 8.63 -7.20
C LYS A 6 -13.66 8.89 -6.84
N THR A 7 -12.81 7.88 -6.88
CA THR A 7 -11.43 7.95 -6.36
C THR A 7 -10.61 9.07 -7.00
N TYR A 8 -10.76 9.27 -8.31
CA TYR A 8 -10.07 10.36 -8.98
C TYR A 8 -10.56 11.74 -8.51
N THR A 9 -11.87 11.94 -8.36
CA THR A 9 -12.43 13.18 -7.83
C THR A 9 -11.99 13.42 -6.38
N GLU A 10 -11.96 12.38 -5.55
CA GLU A 10 -11.48 12.45 -4.17
C GLU A 10 -9.99 12.82 -4.10
N LEU A 11 -9.17 12.27 -5.01
CA LEU A 11 -7.76 12.66 -5.14
C LEU A 11 -7.63 14.16 -5.48
N LEU A 12 -8.39 14.65 -6.45
CA LEU A 12 -8.33 16.07 -6.84
C LEU A 12 -8.73 16.99 -5.68
N ILE A 13 -9.76 16.63 -4.92
CA ILE A 13 -10.16 17.38 -3.72
C ILE A 13 -9.04 17.41 -2.69
N ALA A 14 -8.44 16.25 -2.41
CA ALA A 14 -7.33 16.15 -1.46
C ALA A 14 -6.09 16.95 -1.91
N LEU A 15 -5.74 16.88 -3.19
CA LEU A 15 -4.63 17.67 -3.76
C LEU A 15 -4.92 19.19 -3.70
N ALA A 16 -6.17 19.60 -3.94
CA ALA A 16 -6.58 21.01 -3.81
C ALA A 16 -6.48 21.49 -2.36
N GLN A 17 -6.86 20.67 -1.38
CA GLN A 17 -6.69 20.99 0.05
C GLN A 17 -5.22 21.12 0.43
N LEU A 18 -4.38 20.14 0.05
CA LEU A 18 -2.94 20.18 0.29
C LEU A 18 -2.27 21.39 -0.37
N SER A 19 -2.73 21.82 -1.55
CA SER A 19 -2.21 23.02 -2.23
C SER A 19 -2.42 24.29 -1.43
N GLN A 20 -3.47 24.38 -0.62
CA GLN A 20 -3.69 25.51 0.29
C GLN A 20 -2.63 25.55 1.42
N GLU A 21 -2.06 24.40 1.75
CA GLU A 21 -0.98 24.25 2.73
C GLU A 21 0.43 24.36 2.12
N ASN A 22 0.53 24.66 0.81
CA ASN A 22 1.80 24.80 0.07
C ASN A 22 2.69 23.55 0.16
N PHE A 23 2.16 22.35 0.01
CA PHE A 23 2.94 21.13 0.03
C PHE A 23 3.95 21.06 -1.13
N SER A 24 5.14 20.52 -0.87
CA SER A 24 6.23 20.41 -1.84
C SER A 24 6.59 18.99 -2.22
N ASN A 25 6.03 17.99 -1.55
CA ASN A 25 6.30 16.57 -1.74
C ASN A 25 5.01 15.79 -1.52
N LEU A 26 4.84 14.70 -2.25
CA LEU A 26 3.61 13.90 -2.17
C LEU A 26 3.92 12.42 -1.96
N VAL A 27 3.25 11.82 -0.99
CA VAL A 27 3.20 10.35 -0.81
C VAL A 27 1.80 9.86 -1.17
N ILE A 28 1.72 8.89 -2.07
CA ILE A 28 0.47 8.14 -2.33
C ILE A 28 0.62 6.75 -1.74
N ASP A 29 -0.18 6.45 -0.71
CA ASP A 29 -0.15 5.16 -0.04
C ASP A 29 -1.18 4.20 -0.65
N LEU A 30 -0.67 3.18 -1.34
CA LEU A 30 -1.45 2.11 -1.96
C LEU A 30 -1.27 0.76 -1.24
N ARG A 31 -0.69 0.76 -0.05
CA ARG A 31 -0.58 -0.47 0.75
C ARG A 31 -1.98 -0.98 1.10
N ASP A 32 -2.17 -2.30 1.02
CA ASP A 32 -3.44 -2.99 1.27
C ASP A 32 -4.60 -2.52 0.37
N ASN A 33 -4.30 -1.85 -0.73
CA ASN A 33 -5.28 -1.42 -1.72
C ASN A 33 -5.40 -2.48 -2.82
N VAL A 34 -6.48 -3.23 -2.80
CA VAL A 34 -6.74 -4.36 -3.72
C VAL A 34 -7.04 -3.93 -5.17
N GLY A 35 -7.01 -2.63 -5.44
CA GLY A 35 -7.29 -2.07 -6.76
C GLY A 35 -8.76 -1.72 -6.97
N GLY A 36 -9.24 -1.88 -8.18
CA GLY A 36 -10.61 -1.53 -8.58
C GLY A 36 -10.68 -1.15 -10.06
N TYR A 37 -11.29 -0.03 -10.38
CA TYR A 37 -11.48 0.39 -11.77
C TYR A 37 -10.18 0.84 -12.43
N LEU A 38 -9.89 0.26 -13.61
CA LEU A 38 -8.75 0.63 -14.45
C LEU A 38 -8.79 2.11 -14.80
N GLN A 39 -9.98 2.63 -15.17
CA GLN A 39 -10.13 4.02 -15.56
C GLN A 39 -9.73 5.01 -14.45
N SER A 40 -10.05 4.68 -13.18
CA SER A 40 -9.66 5.53 -12.05
C SER A 40 -8.14 5.56 -11.87
N ALA A 41 -7.45 4.43 -12.04
CA ALA A 41 -5.99 4.39 -12.00
C ALA A 41 -5.35 5.18 -13.14
N VAL A 42 -5.91 5.08 -14.36
CA VAL A 42 -5.47 5.84 -15.53
C VAL A 42 -5.62 7.34 -15.30
N GLN A 43 -6.78 7.79 -14.80
CA GLN A 43 -7.02 9.20 -14.50
C GLN A 43 -6.07 9.72 -13.42
N MET A 44 -5.86 8.96 -12.34
CA MET A 44 -4.91 9.33 -11.29
C MET A 44 -3.48 9.43 -11.82
N ALA A 45 -3.01 8.45 -12.62
CA ALA A 45 -1.66 8.48 -13.19
C ALA A 45 -1.47 9.67 -14.16
N ASN A 46 -2.53 10.04 -14.86
CA ASN A 46 -2.51 11.19 -15.78
C ASN A 46 -2.21 12.53 -15.08
N GLU A 47 -2.55 12.68 -13.79
CA GLU A 47 -2.22 13.88 -13.01
C GLU A 47 -0.72 14.11 -12.86
N PHE A 48 0.07 13.03 -12.91
CA PHE A 48 1.49 13.05 -12.61
C PHE A 48 2.38 12.86 -13.85
N LEU A 49 1.82 12.46 -14.99
CA LEU A 49 2.60 12.12 -16.18
C LEU A 49 2.50 13.21 -17.26
N PRO A 50 3.64 13.61 -17.88
CA PRO A 50 3.63 14.53 -19.00
C PRO A 50 2.93 13.89 -20.20
N LYS A 51 2.53 14.73 -21.16
CA LYS A 51 1.82 14.31 -22.38
C LYS A 51 2.55 13.22 -23.15
N GLY A 52 1.80 12.22 -23.64
CA GLY A 52 2.29 11.20 -24.55
C GLY A 52 2.97 10.00 -23.89
N LYS A 53 2.94 9.92 -22.55
CA LYS A 53 3.46 8.75 -21.82
C LYS A 53 2.41 7.64 -21.78
N ILE A 54 2.83 6.41 -22.06
CA ILE A 54 1.98 5.23 -21.84
C ILE A 54 1.76 5.11 -20.32
N ILE A 55 0.51 4.96 -19.90
CA ILE A 55 0.13 4.65 -18.52
C ILE A 55 0.05 3.14 -18.35
N VAL A 56 -0.71 2.51 -19.24
CA VAL A 56 -0.94 1.07 -19.30
C VAL A 56 -1.45 0.72 -20.69
N TYR A 57 -1.24 -0.51 -21.13
CA TYR A 57 -2.01 -1.03 -22.26
C TYR A 57 -2.60 -2.39 -21.92
N THR A 58 -3.71 -2.73 -22.60
CA THR A 58 -4.38 -4.01 -22.43
C THR A 58 -4.34 -4.79 -23.74
N GLU A 59 -4.15 -6.09 -23.65
CA GLU A 59 -4.13 -6.97 -24.82
C GLU A 59 -4.57 -8.38 -24.44
N GLY A 60 -5.37 -9.01 -25.29
CA GLY A 60 -5.86 -10.37 -25.10
C GLY A 60 -6.11 -11.08 -26.42
N ARG A 61 -6.32 -12.41 -26.37
CA ARG A 61 -6.48 -13.24 -27.58
C ARG A 61 -7.57 -12.74 -28.54
N LYS A 62 -8.68 -12.20 -28.00
CA LYS A 62 -9.80 -11.63 -28.76
C LYS A 62 -10.04 -10.16 -28.43
N SER A 63 -9.14 -9.54 -27.70
CA SER A 63 -9.18 -8.13 -27.31
C SER A 63 -7.92 -7.47 -27.86
N PRO A 64 -8.03 -6.70 -28.96
CA PRO A 64 -6.89 -6.01 -29.55
C PRO A 64 -6.21 -5.10 -28.54
N ARG A 65 -4.95 -4.80 -28.76
CA ARG A 65 -4.19 -3.87 -27.94
C ARG A 65 -4.88 -2.51 -27.86
N GLN A 66 -5.07 -2.04 -26.64
CA GLN A 66 -5.61 -0.71 -26.34
C GLN A 66 -4.64 0.03 -25.42
N ASP A 67 -4.08 1.13 -25.90
CA ASP A 67 -3.15 1.97 -25.17
C ASP A 67 -3.91 3.06 -24.41
N TYR A 68 -3.54 3.28 -23.14
CA TYR A 68 -3.97 4.41 -22.31
C TYR A 68 -2.77 5.34 -22.15
N ILE A 69 -2.89 6.54 -22.71
CA ILE A 69 -1.79 7.49 -22.85
C ILE A 69 -2.15 8.77 -22.09
N SER A 70 -1.18 9.35 -21.41
CA SER A 70 -1.36 10.60 -20.68
C SER A 70 -1.57 11.78 -21.65
N ASN A 71 -2.50 12.65 -21.29
CA ASN A 71 -2.87 13.84 -22.10
C ASN A 71 -2.06 15.10 -21.74
N GLY A 72 -1.32 15.06 -20.61
CA GLY A 72 -0.48 16.16 -20.12
C GLY A 72 -1.24 17.32 -19.49
N HIS A 73 -2.53 17.13 -19.14
CA HIS A 73 -3.33 18.16 -18.46
C HIS A 73 -3.23 18.10 -16.92
N GLY A 74 -2.52 17.10 -16.37
CA GLY A 74 -2.31 16.99 -14.93
C GLY A 74 -1.49 18.14 -14.36
N SER A 75 -1.85 18.60 -13.17
CA SER A 75 -1.25 19.76 -12.52
C SER A 75 -0.01 19.44 -11.68
N TYR A 76 0.28 18.16 -11.45
CA TYR A 76 1.33 17.73 -10.50
C TYR A 76 2.46 16.93 -11.16
N GLN A 77 2.80 17.29 -12.42
CA GLN A 77 3.80 16.56 -13.22
C GLN A 77 5.22 16.66 -12.66
N ASP A 78 5.54 17.73 -11.94
CA ASP A 78 6.89 18.03 -11.45
C ASP A 78 7.05 17.84 -9.93
N ILE A 79 5.97 17.50 -9.19
CA ILE A 79 6.07 17.33 -7.75
C ILE A 79 6.86 16.06 -7.42
N PRO A 80 7.82 16.10 -6.46
CA PRO A 80 8.44 14.90 -5.93
C PRO A 80 7.40 13.91 -5.42
N LEU A 81 7.33 12.72 -6.04
CA LEU A 81 6.30 11.72 -5.81
C LEU A 81 6.90 10.41 -5.33
N ILE A 82 6.37 9.90 -4.24
CA ILE A 82 6.63 8.54 -3.74
C ILE A 82 5.32 7.77 -3.69
N VAL A 83 5.36 6.52 -4.13
CA VAL A 83 4.22 5.60 -4.03
C VAL A 83 4.58 4.44 -3.12
N LEU A 84 3.76 4.20 -2.10
CA LEU A 84 3.94 3.09 -1.18
C LEU A 84 3.11 1.89 -1.63
N ILE A 85 3.73 0.72 -1.65
CA ILE A 85 3.08 -0.55 -1.99
C ILE A 85 3.47 -1.65 -1.01
N ASN A 86 2.63 -2.67 -0.93
CA ASN A 86 2.93 -3.91 -0.24
C ASN A 86 2.24 -5.09 -0.96
N GLU A 87 2.34 -6.28 -0.39
CA GLU A 87 1.74 -7.52 -0.92
C GLU A 87 0.23 -7.49 -1.08
N GLY A 88 -0.46 -6.56 -0.39
CA GLY A 88 -1.90 -6.30 -0.54
C GLY A 88 -2.23 -5.34 -1.70
N SER A 89 -1.24 -4.66 -2.27
CA SER A 89 -1.42 -3.77 -3.43
C SER A 89 -1.66 -4.59 -4.69
N ALA A 90 -2.83 -4.48 -5.32
CA ALA A 90 -3.19 -5.32 -6.45
C ALA A 90 -3.91 -4.55 -7.59
N SER A 91 -3.90 -5.10 -8.80
CA SER A 91 -4.73 -4.66 -9.92
C SER A 91 -4.53 -3.17 -10.26
N ALA A 92 -5.55 -2.30 -10.10
CA ALA A 92 -5.46 -0.86 -10.38
C ALA A 92 -4.34 -0.15 -9.61
N SER A 93 -4.03 -0.59 -8.38
CA SER A 93 -2.88 -0.10 -7.61
C SER A 93 -1.56 -0.40 -8.32
N GLU A 94 -1.46 -1.58 -8.93
CA GLU A 94 -0.27 -1.99 -9.68
C GLU A 94 -0.18 -1.28 -11.03
N ILE A 95 -1.31 -0.92 -11.65
CA ILE A 95 -1.35 -0.07 -12.85
C ILE A 95 -0.76 1.30 -12.51
N PHE A 96 -1.23 1.93 -11.45
CA PHE A 96 -0.73 3.23 -11.02
C PHE A 96 0.77 3.16 -10.66
N ALA A 97 1.16 2.26 -9.78
CA ALA A 97 2.55 2.10 -9.36
C ALA A 97 3.49 1.76 -10.54
N GLY A 98 3.06 0.87 -11.45
CA GLY A 98 3.80 0.52 -12.65
C GLY A 98 3.94 1.66 -13.65
N ALA A 99 2.88 2.48 -13.80
CA ALA A 99 2.94 3.68 -14.65
C ALA A 99 3.96 4.70 -14.12
N ILE A 100 3.99 4.93 -12.81
CA ILE A 100 4.94 5.84 -12.16
C ILE A 100 6.37 5.28 -12.23
N GLN A 101 6.56 3.99 -11.94
CA GLN A 101 7.88 3.35 -11.93
C GLN A 101 8.50 3.29 -13.34
N ASP A 102 7.75 2.80 -14.32
CA ASP A 102 8.29 2.52 -15.66
C ASP A 102 8.53 3.79 -16.48
N ASN A 103 7.81 4.87 -16.17
CA ASN A 103 8.09 6.21 -16.72
C ASN A 103 9.16 6.97 -15.91
N ASP A 104 9.74 6.38 -14.88
CA ASP A 104 10.71 7.02 -13.97
C ASP A 104 10.18 8.34 -13.36
N ARG A 105 8.86 8.44 -13.15
CA ARG A 105 8.20 9.65 -12.67
C ARG A 105 8.29 9.84 -11.15
N GLY A 106 8.50 8.76 -10.42
CA GLY A 106 8.57 8.75 -8.97
C GLY A 106 9.16 7.45 -8.44
N THR A 107 9.42 7.41 -7.14
CA THR A 107 10.05 6.27 -6.46
C THR A 107 8.99 5.40 -5.80
N ILE A 108 9.09 4.09 -5.98
CA ILE A 108 8.22 3.09 -5.36
C ILE A 108 8.90 2.53 -4.11
N ILE A 109 8.24 2.61 -2.95
CA ILE A 109 8.81 2.16 -1.67
C ILE A 109 7.89 1.13 -1.01
N GLY A 110 8.47 0.12 -0.38
CA GLY A 110 7.76 -0.88 0.41
C GLY A 110 8.13 -2.31 0.10
N ARG A 111 7.14 -3.16 -0.19
CA ARG A 111 7.31 -4.58 -0.54
C ARG A 111 6.64 -4.89 -1.87
N ARG A 112 7.05 -5.99 -2.50
CA ARG A 112 6.53 -6.43 -3.79
C ARG A 112 5.02 -6.61 -3.75
N SER A 113 4.32 -6.08 -4.75
CA SER A 113 2.86 -6.12 -4.87
C SER A 113 2.31 -7.52 -5.15
N PHE A 114 1.01 -7.65 -5.27
CA PHE A 114 0.31 -8.95 -5.39
C PHE A 114 0.58 -9.68 -6.71
N GLY A 115 0.61 -8.96 -7.84
CA GLY A 115 0.79 -9.56 -9.16
C GLY A 115 -0.53 -9.96 -9.85
N LYS A 116 -1.55 -9.09 -9.84
CA LYS A 116 -2.81 -9.29 -10.57
C LYS A 116 -2.85 -8.41 -11.81
N GLY A 117 -2.45 -8.96 -12.96
CA GLY A 117 -2.39 -8.28 -14.25
C GLY A 117 -3.49 -8.67 -15.23
N LEU A 118 -4.71 -8.95 -14.74
CA LEU A 118 -5.84 -9.43 -15.54
C LEU A 118 -6.92 -8.36 -15.70
N VAL A 119 -7.41 -8.21 -16.92
CA VAL A 119 -8.61 -7.42 -17.24
C VAL A 119 -9.81 -8.34 -17.23
N GLN A 120 -10.77 -8.04 -16.38
CA GLN A 120 -12.00 -8.80 -16.24
C GLN A 120 -13.19 -7.98 -16.70
N GLN A 121 -14.06 -8.58 -17.50
CA GLN A 121 -15.34 -8.02 -17.92
C GLN A 121 -16.49 -8.74 -17.21
N GLN A 122 -17.45 -7.96 -16.75
CA GLN A 122 -18.67 -8.47 -16.17
C GLN A 122 -19.74 -8.55 -17.26
N ILE A 123 -20.37 -9.71 -17.41
CA ILE A 123 -21.41 -9.97 -18.38
C ILE A 123 -22.65 -10.38 -17.59
N GLY A 124 -23.71 -9.57 -17.71
CA GLY A 124 -25.01 -9.84 -17.09
C GLY A 124 -25.87 -10.78 -17.94
N PHE A 125 -26.69 -11.59 -17.30
CA PHE A 125 -27.71 -12.42 -17.93
C PHE A 125 -29.12 -11.84 -17.66
N THR A 126 -30.08 -12.29 -18.42
CA THR A 126 -31.48 -11.81 -18.36
C THR A 126 -32.19 -12.17 -17.03
N ASP A 127 -31.72 -13.15 -16.31
CA ASP A 127 -32.21 -13.57 -14.99
C ASP A 127 -31.60 -12.77 -13.82
N GLY A 128 -30.73 -11.76 -14.13
CA GLY A 128 -30.04 -10.96 -13.13
C GLY A 128 -28.74 -11.59 -12.61
N SER A 129 -28.40 -12.81 -13.01
CA SER A 129 -27.09 -13.40 -12.73
C SER A 129 -26.00 -12.76 -13.58
N MET A 130 -24.75 -12.90 -13.15
CA MET A 130 -23.59 -12.30 -13.84
C MET A 130 -22.39 -13.23 -13.79
N ILE A 131 -21.60 -13.23 -14.88
CA ILE A 131 -20.27 -13.83 -14.88
C ILE A 131 -19.20 -12.74 -14.96
N ARG A 132 -18.05 -13.00 -14.37
CA ARG A 132 -16.84 -12.18 -14.53
C ARG A 132 -15.81 -13.00 -15.29
N LEU A 133 -15.51 -12.56 -16.51
CA LEU A 133 -14.63 -13.27 -17.44
C LEU A 133 -13.34 -12.48 -17.65
N THR A 134 -12.19 -13.15 -17.56
CA THR A 134 -10.90 -12.58 -17.97
C THR A 134 -10.84 -12.52 -19.50
N ILE A 135 -10.68 -11.31 -20.05
CA ILE A 135 -10.66 -11.04 -21.49
C ILE A 135 -9.29 -10.61 -22.01
N ALA A 136 -8.45 -10.02 -21.15
CA ALA A 136 -7.14 -9.51 -21.52
C ALA A 136 -6.18 -9.51 -20.31
N ARG A 137 -4.91 -9.26 -20.59
CA ARG A 137 -3.91 -8.85 -19.60
C ARG A 137 -3.63 -7.37 -19.75
N TYR A 138 -3.12 -6.75 -18.69
CA TYR A 138 -2.56 -5.42 -18.82
C TYR A 138 -1.04 -5.44 -18.65
N TYR A 139 -0.43 -4.47 -19.30
CA TYR A 139 1.01 -4.33 -19.42
C TYR A 139 1.39 -2.90 -19.02
N THR A 140 2.47 -2.77 -18.29
CA THR A 140 3.01 -1.48 -17.88
C THR A 140 3.75 -0.78 -19.04
N PRO A 141 4.17 0.48 -18.90
CA PRO A 141 4.86 1.21 -19.97
C PRO A 141 6.12 0.52 -20.53
N SER A 142 6.85 -0.23 -19.71
CA SER A 142 8.01 -1.00 -20.17
C SER A 142 7.65 -2.24 -20.99
N GLY A 143 6.38 -2.58 -21.11
CA GLY A 143 5.89 -3.76 -21.81
C GLY A 143 5.79 -5.02 -20.96
N ARG A 144 6.10 -4.96 -19.67
CA ARG A 144 6.00 -6.11 -18.79
C ARG A 144 4.56 -6.40 -18.36
N CYS A 145 4.17 -7.68 -18.43
CA CYS A 145 2.98 -8.16 -17.76
C CYS A 145 3.35 -8.51 -16.32
N ILE A 146 2.64 -7.93 -15.35
CA ILE A 146 2.91 -8.17 -13.93
C ILE A 146 2.15 -9.35 -13.35
N GLN A 147 1.29 -10.00 -14.15
CA GLN A 147 0.51 -11.15 -13.72
C GLN A 147 1.42 -12.25 -13.20
N LYS A 148 1.23 -12.66 -11.94
CA LYS A 148 1.91 -13.81 -11.38
C LYS A 148 1.51 -15.10 -12.09
N PRO A 149 2.37 -16.13 -12.12
CA PRO A 149 2.09 -17.38 -12.80
C PRO A 149 0.74 -17.98 -12.38
N TYR A 150 0.00 -18.46 -13.37
CA TYR A 150 -1.23 -19.21 -13.18
C TYR A 150 -1.24 -20.36 -14.18
N THR A 151 -1.41 -21.57 -13.71
CA THR A 151 -1.60 -22.77 -14.52
C THR A 151 -3.05 -23.27 -14.35
N MET A 152 -3.62 -23.82 -15.42
CA MET A 152 -4.97 -24.38 -15.35
C MET A 152 -5.01 -25.49 -14.30
N GLY A 153 -5.93 -25.39 -13.34
CA GLY A 153 -6.01 -26.29 -12.18
C GLY A 153 -5.08 -25.94 -11.01
N GLY A 154 -4.28 -24.88 -11.12
CA GLY A 154 -3.36 -24.38 -10.08
C GLY A 154 -3.96 -23.27 -9.20
N ASP A 155 -5.29 -23.32 -8.95
CA ASP A 155 -5.96 -22.30 -8.14
C ASP A 155 -5.40 -22.26 -6.72
N ARG A 156 -5.08 -23.40 -6.16
CA ARG A 156 -4.53 -23.52 -4.80
C ARG A 156 -3.16 -22.89 -4.68
N GLU A 157 -2.26 -23.11 -5.62
CA GLU A 157 -0.93 -22.49 -5.66
C GLU A 157 -1.04 -20.99 -5.84
N TYR A 158 -1.99 -20.53 -6.66
CA TYR A 158 -2.24 -19.11 -6.86
C TYR A 158 -2.73 -18.41 -5.60
N GLU A 159 -3.63 -19.04 -4.84
CA GLU A 159 -4.15 -18.53 -3.57
C GLU A 159 -3.09 -18.56 -2.46
N GLN A 160 -2.24 -19.59 -2.45
CA GLN A 160 -1.19 -19.77 -1.45
C GLN A 160 0.09 -18.99 -1.75
N ASP A 161 0.18 -18.28 -2.87
CA ASP A 161 1.38 -17.52 -3.26
C ASP A 161 1.90 -16.60 -2.13
N LEU A 162 1.03 -15.83 -1.49
CA LEU A 162 1.44 -14.93 -0.41
C LEU A 162 2.01 -15.69 0.80
N ILE A 163 1.42 -16.85 1.13
CA ILE A 163 1.91 -17.70 2.22
C ILE A 163 3.30 -18.24 1.85
N THR A 164 3.46 -18.69 0.60
CA THR A 164 4.74 -19.19 0.08
C THR A 164 5.82 -18.11 0.10
N ARG A 165 5.49 -16.88 -0.33
CA ARG A 165 6.39 -15.72 -0.29
C ARG A 165 6.81 -15.39 1.14
N TYR A 166 5.86 -15.39 2.08
CA TYR A 166 6.13 -15.19 3.51
C TYR A 166 7.07 -16.25 4.07
N GLN A 167 6.81 -17.55 3.80
CA GLN A 167 7.63 -18.67 4.26
C GLN A 167 9.05 -18.64 3.69
N HIS A 168 9.21 -18.15 2.46
CA HIS A 168 10.54 -17.98 1.84
C HIS A 168 11.27 -16.70 2.30
N GLY A 169 10.70 -15.93 3.23
CA GLY A 169 11.33 -14.76 3.81
C GLY A 169 11.27 -13.49 2.95
N GLU A 170 10.49 -13.48 1.87
CA GLU A 170 10.39 -12.33 0.95
C GLU A 170 9.91 -11.04 1.64
N PHE A 171 9.09 -11.15 2.69
CA PHE A 171 8.60 -9.98 3.41
C PHE A 171 9.67 -9.35 4.33
N PHE A 172 10.75 -10.07 4.57
CA PHE A 172 11.80 -9.69 5.53
C PHE A 172 13.15 -9.38 4.88
N ASN A 173 13.38 -9.92 3.67
CA ASN A 173 14.64 -9.77 2.98
C ASN A 173 14.45 -9.60 1.47
N GLN A 174 15.01 -8.51 0.93
CA GLN A 174 14.97 -8.21 -0.50
C GLN A 174 15.60 -9.31 -1.36
N ASP A 175 16.67 -9.94 -0.90
CA ASP A 175 17.38 -11.00 -1.64
C ASP A 175 16.53 -12.28 -1.78
N SER A 176 15.46 -12.41 -1.00
CA SER A 176 14.51 -13.53 -1.11
C SER A 176 13.49 -13.33 -2.22
N ILE A 177 13.44 -12.15 -2.86
CA ILE A 177 12.53 -11.89 -3.98
C ILE A 177 12.98 -12.68 -5.20
N LYS A 178 12.17 -13.65 -5.63
CA LYS A 178 12.42 -14.43 -6.83
C LYS A 178 11.81 -13.75 -8.04
N HIS A 179 12.64 -13.34 -8.97
CA HIS A 179 12.21 -12.83 -10.27
C HIS A 179 12.06 -14.00 -11.24
N THR A 180 10.82 -14.43 -11.49
CA THR A 180 10.51 -15.58 -12.38
C THR A 180 10.22 -15.17 -13.83
N GLY A 181 9.93 -13.89 -14.06
CA GLY A 181 9.64 -13.32 -15.37
C GLY A 181 10.84 -12.67 -16.03
N PRO A 182 10.70 -12.29 -17.33
CA PRO A 182 11.74 -11.60 -18.06
C PRO A 182 12.04 -10.21 -17.49
N ALA A 183 13.28 -9.75 -17.74
CA ALA A 183 13.71 -8.40 -17.42
C ALA A 183 13.25 -7.41 -18.51
N TYR A 184 12.86 -6.23 -18.09
CA TYR A 184 12.47 -5.09 -18.91
C TYR A 184 13.21 -3.84 -18.41
N HIS A 185 13.07 -2.73 -19.13
CA HIS A 185 13.73 -1.49 -18.77
C HIS A 185 12.74 -0.33 -18.69
N THR A 186 12.89 0.51 -17.67
CA THR A 186 12.16 1.76 -17.54
C THR A 186 12.63 2.78 -18.59
N ALA A 187 12.00 3.95 -18.64
CA ALA A 187 12.37 5.03 -19.56
C ALA A 187 13.85 5.47 -19.41
N LEU A 188 14.41 5.44 -18.19
CA LEU A 188 15.82 5.75 -17.92
C LEU A 188 16.74 4.52 -18.01
N GLY A 189 16.23 3.33 -18.34
CA GLY A 189 17.01 2.11 -18.49
C GLY A 189 17.23 1.33 -17.18
N ARG A 190 16.51 1.62 -16.11
CA ARG A 190 16.53 0.80 -14.88
C ARG A 190 15.88 -0.56 -15.14
N THR A 191 16.44 -1.62 -14.57
CA THR A 191 15.88 -2.97 -14.74
C THR A 191 14.66 -3.18 -13.87
N VAL A 192 13.58 -3.68 -14.46
CA VAL A 192 12.33 -4.10 -13.80
C VAL A 192 11.91 -5.48 -14.31
N TYR A 193 11.10 -6.21 -13.56
CA TYR A 193 10.77 -7.59 -13.89
C TYR A 193 9.26 -7.77 -14.09
N GLY A 194 8.90 -8.65 -15.02
CA GLY A 194 7.52 -9.11 -15.22
C GLY A 194 7.20 -10.36 -14.42
N GLY A 195 5.95 -10.82 -14.50
CA GLY A 195 5.54 -12.13 -14.00
C GLY A 195 5.36 -12.26 -12.48
N GLY A 196 5.33 -11.15 -11.72
CA GLY A 196 5.23 -11.29 -10.27
C GLY A 196 4.90 -10.00 -9.50
N GLY A 197 4.12 -9.10 -10.09
CA GLY A 197 3.79 -7.82 -9.47
C GLY A 197 4.85 -6.74 -9.69
N ILE A 198 4.73 -5.65 -8.96
CA ILE A 198 5.66 -4.52 -8.95
C ILE A 198 6.64 -4.70 -7.81
N THR A 199 7.92 -4.83 -8.10
CA THR A 199 9.00 -4.82 -7.11
C THR A 199 9.33 -3.36 -6.79
N PRO A 200 9.37 -2.94 -5.51
CA PRO A 200 9.68 -1.56 -5.16
C PRO A 200 11.13 -1.20 -5.49
N ASP A 201 11.38 0.09 -5.71
CA ASP A 201 12.74 0.64 -5.91
C ASP A 201 13.52 0.63 -4.58
N ILE A 202 12.81 0.85 -3.47
CA ILE A 202 13.37 0.80 -2.12
C ILE A 202 12.55 -0.20 -1.30
N PHE A 203 13.18 -1.29 -0.93
CA PHE A 203 12.57 -2.33 -0.12
C PHE A 203 12.59 -1.96 1.37
N ILE A 204 11.43 -2.06 2.02
CA ILE A 204 11.31 -1.90 3.47
C ILE A 204 10.71 -3.20 4.04
N PRO A 205 11.46 -3.94 4.87
CA PRO A 205 10.99 -5.20 5.43
C PRO A 205 9.80 -4.98 6.37
N GLU A 206 8.97 -6.01 6.50
CA GLU A 206 7.90 -6.04 7.48
C GLU A 206 8.46 -5.94 8.91
N ASP A 207 7.82 -5.13 9.75
CA ASP A 207 8.21 -4.98 11.14
C ASP A 207 7.54 -6.05 11.99
N THR A 208 8.34 -6.98 12.48
CA THR A 208 7.88 -8.05 13.40
C THR A 208 8.29 -7.79 14.84
N LEU A 209 8.90 -6.63 15.12
CA LEU A 209 9.37 -6.32 16.45
C LEU A 209 8.20 -6.23 17.45
N GLY A 210 8.29 -6.97 18.54
CA GLY A 210 7.27 -6.97 19.57
C GLY A 210 6.03 -7.80 19.26
N ILE A 211 5.95 -8.49 18.12
CA ILE A 211 4.83 -9.39 17.81
C ILE A 211 4.99 -10.68 18.62
N THR A 212 4.15 -10.84 19.65
CA THR A 212 4.06 -12.07 20.45
C THR A 212 2.80 -12.86 20.13
N SER A 213 2.69 -14.13 20.61
CA SER A 213 1.45 -14.89 20.47
C SER A 213 0.28 -14.21 21.21
N TYR A 214 0.52 -13.58 22.34
CA TYR A 214 -0.51 -12.81 23.05
C TYR A 214 -1.06 -11.67 22.19
N TYR A 215 -0.18 -10.89 21.55
CA TYR A 215 -0.60 -9.81 20.64
C TYR A 215 -1.41 -10.34 19.47
N LYS A 216 -0.95 -11.44 18.84
CA LYS A 216 -1.67 -12.07 17.72
C LYS A 216 -3.07 -12.54 18.15
N GLU A 217 -3.18 -13.26 19.27
CA GLU A 217 -4.45 -13.73 19.81
C GLU A 217 -5.38 -12.55 20.11
N ALA A 218 -4.89 -11.50 20.77
CA ALA A 218 -5.64 -10.30 21.10
C ALA A 218 -6.17 -9.55 19.87
N ALA A 219 -5.34 -9.45 18.83
CA ALA A 219 -5.70 -8.77 17.58
C ALA A 219 -6.73 -9.61 16.77
N MET A 220 -6.49 -10.93 16.63
CA MET A 220 -7.34 -11.83 15.85
C MET A 220 -8.70 -12.08 16.50
N SER A 221 -8.78 -12.11 17.84
CA SER A 221 -10.05 -12.26 18.56
C SER A 221 -10.95 -11.02 18.55
N GLY A 222 -10.42 -9.87 18.07
CA GLY A 222 -11.14 -8.61 18.11
C GLY A 222 -11.23 -7.94 19.49
N LEU A 223 -10.60 -8.52 20.53
CA LEU A 223 -10.65 -8.00 21.89
C LEU A 223 -10.09 -6.59 22.03
N ILE A 224 -9.05 -6.24 21.23
CA ILE A 224 -8.48 -4.88 21.22
C ILE A 224 -9.53 -3.88 20.75
N LEU A 225 -10.28 -4.19 19.69
CA LEU A 225 -11.35 -3.33 19.20
C LEU A 225 -12.46 -3.17 20.21
N GLN A 226 -12.94 -4.28 20.78
CA GLN A 226 -14.01 -4.27 21.78
C GLN A 226 -13.61 -3.41 23.01
N PHE A 227 -12.40 -3.62 23.52
CA PHE A 227 -11.88 -2.82 24.62
C PHE A 227 -11.81 -1.33 24.26
N ALA A 228 -11.29 -0.99 23.09
CA ALA A 228 -11.18 0.41 22.68
C ALA A 228 -12.54 1.09 22.56
N TYR A 229 -13.58 0.41 22.08
CA TYR A 229 -14.95 0.92 22.08
C TYR A 229 -15.49 1.12 23.50
N THR A 230 -15.42 0.10 24.34
CA THR A 230 -15.88 0.19 25.74
C THR A 230 -15.15 1.30 26.48
N TYR A 231 -13.82 1.34 26.37
CA TYR A 231 -13.01 2.38 27.01
C TYR A 231 -13.40 3.79 26.52
N THR A 232 -13.65 3.94 25.23
CA THR A 232 -14.07 5.22 24.64
C THR A 232 -15.41 5.66 25.23
N ASP A 233 -16.39 4.78 25.30
CA ASP A 233 -17.73 5.11 25.80
C ASP A 233 -17.69 5.45 27.28
N ASP A 234 -16.99 4.67 28.11
CA ASP A 234 -16.85 4.88 29.54
C ASP A 234 -16.13 6.20 29.90
N ASN A 235 -15.24 6.66 29.03
CA ASN A 235 -14.41 7.85 29.25
C ASN A 235 -14.73 9.03 28.33
N ARG A 236 -15.78 8.95 27.50
CA ARG A 236 -16.13 9.95 26.49
C ARG A 236 -16.21 11.36 27.07
N GLN A 237 -16.89 11.55 28.23
CA GLN A 237 -17.01 12.86 28.88
C GLN A 237 -15.66 13.48 29.24
N LYS A 238 -14.66 12.66 29.60
CA LYS A 238 -13.32 13.14 29.93
C LYS A 238 -12.49 13.48 28.71
N MET A 239 -12.76 12.78 27.60
CA MET A 239 -11.97 12.89 26.36
C MET A 239 -12.55 13.88 25.35
N GLN A 240 -13.87 14.18 25.39
CA GLN A 240 -14.55 15.07 24.44
C GLN A 240 -14.01 16.51 24.37
N LYS A 241 -13.22 16.92 25.37
CA LYS A 241 -12.55 18.22 25.38
C LYS A 241 -11.28 18.30 24.54
N PHE A 242 -10.77 17.17 24.07
CA PHE A 242 -9.59 17.12 23.23
C PHE A 242 -10.01 17.15 21.76
N GLU A 243 -9.73 18.26 21.08
CA GLU A 243 -10.02 18.45 19.66
C GLU A 243 -8.80 18.05 18.79
N GLU A 244 -7.60 18.10 19.37
CA GLU A 244 -6.34 17.80 18.71
C GLU A 244 -5.81 16.40 19.07
N MET A 245 -5.35 15.65 18.05
CA MET A 245 -4.81 14.29 18.20
C MET A 245 -3.68 14.23 19.23
N LEU A 246 -2.74 15.17 19.18
CA LEU A 246 -1.57 15.16 20.09
C LEU A 246 -1.96 15.36 21.54
N GLU A 247 -3.01 16.13 21.85
CA GLU A 247 -3.51 16.32 23.21
C GLU A 247 -4.15 15.05 23.75
N LEU A 248 -4.98 14.40 22.91
CA LEU A 248 -5.60 13.12 23.27
C LEU A 248 -4.54 12.05 23.52
N VAL A 249 -3.51 11.96 22.66
CA VAL A 249 -2.38 11.03 22.87
C VAL A 249 -1.65 11.28 24.17
N LYS A 250 -1.36 12.55 24.53
CA LYS A 250 -0.74 12.92 25.82
C LYS A 250 -1.60 12.50 27.01
N TYR A 251 -2.92 12.59 26.88
CA TYR A 251 -3.85 12.11 27.90
C TYR A 251 -3.81 10.59 28.02
N LEU A 252 -3.94 9.87 26.89
CA LEU A 252 -3.97 8.39 26.84
C LEU A 252 -2.69 7.76 27.39
N LYS A 253 -1.52 8.32 27.13
CA LYS A 253 -0.24 7.86 27.69
C LYS A 253 -0.22 7.82 29.23
N LYS A 254 -1.04 8.62 29.89
CA LYS A 254 -1.12 8.64 31.36
C LYS A 254 -2.16 7.65 31.93
N GLN A 255 -2.95 7.00 31.05
CA GLN A 255 -4.07 6.17 31.48
C GLN A 255 -3.74 4.69 31.65
N ASN A 256 -2.50 4.26 31.31
CA ASN A 256 -2.08 2.86 31.37
C ASN A 256 -3.06 1.90 30.65
N THR A 257 -3.46 2.28 29.44
CA THR A 257 -4.48 1.58 28.65
C THR A 257 -4.12 0.11 28.37
N VAL A 258 -2.82 -0.22 28.27
CA VAL A 258 -2.37 -1.60 28.03
C VAL A 258 -2.65 -2.51 29.21
N ASP A 259 -2.46 -2.05 30.43
CA ASP A 259 -2.76 -2.85 31.64
C ASP A 259 -4.27 -3.04 31.84
N GLN A 260 -5.04 -1.98 31.59
CA GLN A 260 -6.52 -2.05 31.59
C GLN A 260 -7.01 -3.04 30.53
N PHE A 261 -6.46 -2.98 29.32
CA PHE A 261 -6.75 -3.95 28.27
C PHE A 261 -6.40 -5.37 28.69
N ALA A 262 -5.23 -5.59 29.29
CA ALA A 262 -4.81 -6.92 29.73
C ALA A 262 -5.77 -7.54 30.75
N ASN A 263 -6.32 -6.72 31.66
CA ASN A 263 -7.35 -7.17 32.62
C ASN A 263 -8.68 -7.44 31.94
N TYR A 264 -9.10 -6.56 31.02
CA TYR A 264 -10.30 -6.76 30.20
C TYR A 264 -10.20 -8.06 29.38
N ALA A 265 -9.10 -8.26 28.67
CA ALA A 265 -8.88 -9.45 27.86
C ALA A 265 -8.89 -10.74 28.69
N ASN A 266 -8.31 -10.70 29.90
CA ASN A 266 -8.32 -11.83 30.83
C ASN A 266 -9.74 -12.20 31.28
N SER A 267 -10.60 -11.24 31.55
CA SER A 267 -12.01 -11.47 31.89
C SER A 267 -12.84 -11.99 30.68
N HIS A 268 -12.32 -11.82 29.44
CA HIS A 268 -12.96 -12.28 28.21
C HIS A 268 -12.28 -13.52 27.60
N GLY A 269 -11.52 -14.28 28.40
CA GLY A 269 -10.98 -15.58 28.00
C GLY A 269 -9.56 -15.57 27.44
N LEU A 270 -8.91 -14.41 27.28
CA LEU A 270 -7.52 -14.34 26.90
C LEU A 270 -6.63 -14.22 28.13
N GLN A 271 -6.09 -15.34 28.58
CA GLN A 271 -5.26 -15.41 29.78
C GLN A 271 -4.12 -14.38 29.76
N ARG A 272 -3.96 -13.62 30.85
CA ARG A 272 -2.90 -12.62 31.01
C ARG A 272 -1.50 -13.25 31.02
N ARG A 273 -0.58 -12.76 30.17
CA ARG A 273 0.79 -13.25 30.00
C ARG A 273 1.77 -12.07 30.09
N ASN A 274 2.15 -11.68 31.32
CA ASN A 274 2.86 -10.43 31.58
C ASN A 274 4.14 -10.23 30.74
N LEU A 275 4.98 -11.26 30.58
CA LEU A 275 6.20 -11.15 29.75
C LEU A 275 5.90 -10.87 28.27
N MET A 276 4.85 -11.47 27.72
CA MET A 276 4.45 -11.23 26.34
C MET A 276 3.82 -9.87 26.18
N ILE A 277 2.97 -9.44 27.13
CA ILE A 277 2.39 -8.10 27.18
C ILE A 277 3.49 -7.04 27.23
N GLN A 278 4.50 -7.22 28.08
CA GLN A 278 5.64 -6.31 28.16
C GLN A 278 6.40 -6.22 26.83
N LYS A 279 6.67 -7.35 26.17
CA LYS A 279 7.32 -7.37 24.86
C LYS A 279 6.49 -6.71 23.75
N SER A 280 5.16 -6.82 23.83
CA SER A 280 4.23 -6.23 22.86
C SER A 280 3.67 -4.88 23.29
N HIS A 281 4.17 -4.29 24.36
CA HIS A 281 3.56 -3.11 24.99
C HIS A 281 3.32 -1.99 23.98
N SER A 282 4.34 -1.60 23.23
CA SER A 282 4.23 -0.51 22.24
C SER A 282 3.24 -0.82 21.11
N LEU A 283 3.17 -2.09 20.67
CA LEU A 283 2.20 -2.50 19.63
C LEU A 283 0.77 -2.47 20.17
N LEU A 284 0.55 -2.98 21.40
CA LEU A 284 -0.75 -2.95 22.06
C LEU A 284 -1.20 -1.50 22.30
N GLU A 285 -0.33 -0.67 22.87
CA GLU A 285 -0.61 0.74 23.13
C GLU A 285 -0.99 1.48 21.83
N ARG A 286 -0.18 1.29 20.78
CA ARG A 286 -0.43 1.91 19.48
C ARG A 286 -1.76 1.46 18.90
N TYR A 287 -2.08 0.17 18.94
CA TYR A 287 -3.34 -0.33 18.40
C TYR A 287 -4.54 0.19 19.18
N ILE A 288 -4.52 0.08 20.51
CA ILE A 288 -5.59 0.57 21.40
C ILE A 288 -5.81 2.08 21.17
N ASN A 289 -4.74 2.87 21.30
CA ASN A 289 -4.83 4.32 21.18
C ASN A 289 -5.28 4.74 19.78
N SER A 290 -4.85 4.05 18.72
CA SER A 290 -5.30 4.35 17.35
C SER A 290 -6.82 4.21 17.21
N ARG A 291 -7.42 3.21 17.87
CA ARG A 291 -8.88 3.00 17.83
C ARG A 291 -9.65 4.00 18.68
N ILE A 292 -9.10 4.36 19.83
CA ILE A 292 -9.68 5.42 20.65
C ILE A 292 -9.65 6.77 19.91
N ILE A 293 -8.55 7.10 19.25
CA ILE A 293 -8.41 8.32 18.45
C ILE A 293 -9.45 8.34 17.32
N TYR A 294 -9.59 7.23 16.57
CA TYR A 294 -10.62 7.11 15.54
C TYR A 294 -12.03 7.33 16.08
N ASN A 295 -12.35 6.76 17.26
CA ASN A 295 -13.67 6.85 17.86
C ASN A 295 -13.99 8.24 18.46
N MET A 296 -12.97 8.99 18.87
CA MET A 296 -13.12 10.29 19.51
C MET A 296 -13.03 11.46 18.56
N LEU A 297 -12.16 11.34 17.56
CA LEU A 297 -11.90 12.39 16.56
C LEU A 297 -12.42 11.93 15.18
N ASP A 298 -11.54 11.54 14.28
CA ASP A 298 -11.91 11.14 12.93
C ASP A 298 -10.85 10.24 12.27
N GLU A 299 -11.06 9.91 11.01
CA GLU A 299 -10.15 9.11 10.19
C GLU A 299 -8.84 9.86 9.89
N GLN A 300 -8.87 11.20 9.79
CA GLN A 300 -7.67 12.00 9.54
C GLN A 300 -6.72 11.96 10.72
N ALA A 301 -7.21 12.21 11.92
CA ALA A 301 -6.45 12.12 13.17
C ALA A 301 -5.89 10.71 13.41
N TRP A 302 -6.69 9.68 13.10
CA TRP A 302 -6.23 8.29 13.15
C TRP A 302 -5.09 8.03 12.17
N THR A 303 -5.21 8.48 10.91
CA THR A 303 -4.18 8.32 9.88
C THR A 303 -2.90 9.04 10.28
N GLU A 304 -2.99 10.25 10.78
CA GLU A 304 -1.86 11.01 11.29
C GLU A 304 -1.14 10.25 12.43
N TYR A 305 -1.90 9.71 13.38
CA TYR A 305 -1.34 8.96 14.49
C TYR A 305 -0.59 7.69 14.06
N ILE A 306 -1.18 6.88 13.18
CA ILE A 306 -0.53 5.64 12.72
C ILE A 306 0.69 5.90 11.85
N ASN A 307 0.75 7.02 11.13
CA ASN A 307 1.86 7.39 10.27
C ASN A 307 3.10 7.87 11.04
N GLN A 308 2.95 8.38 12.28
CA GLN A 308 4.08 8.89 13.08
C GLN A 308 5.21 7.88 13.28
N ASP A 309 4.87 6.60 13.46
CA ASP A 309 5.82 5.52 13.70
C ASP A 309 5.91 4.49 12.56
N ASP A 310 5.33 4.80 11.41
CA ASP A 310 5.40 3.95 10.24
C ASP A 310 6.79 3.99 9.59
N ARG A 311 7.45 2.83 9.51
CA ARG A 311 8.82 2.71 8.96
C ARG A 311 8.89 3.03 7.47
N VAL A 312 7.82 2.72 6.72
CA VAL A 312 7.75 2.97 5.27
C VAL A 312 7.57 4.47 5.01
N ILE A 313 6.71 5.12 5.79
CA ILE A 313 6.55 6.59 5.76
C ILE A 313 7.86 7.30 6.15
N LYS A 314 8.53 6.84 7.22
CA LYS A 314 9.84 7.39 7.63
C LYS A 314 10.88 7.26 6.52
N ALA A 315 10.91 6.13 5.81
CA ALA A 315 11.80 5.93 4.66
C ALA A 315 11.45 6.89 3.51
N ALA A 316 10.17 7.11 3.21
CA ALA A 316 9.74 8.07 2.20
C ALA A 316 10.17 9.50 2.55
N MET A 317 10.01 9.91 3.81
CA MET A 317 10.48 11.22 4.28
C MET A 317 11.99 11.39 4.17
N GLU A 318 12.76 10.32 4.41
CA GLU A 318 14.21 10.34 4.23
C GLU A 318 14.61 10.50 2.76
N VAL A 319 13.91 9.85 1.83
CA VAL A 319 14.11 10.00 0.38
C VAL A 319 13.85 11.45 -0.06
N PHE A 320 12.77 12.08 0.43
CA PHE A 320 12.51 13.49 0.15
C PHE A 320 13.59 14.40 0.70
N ARG A 321 14.05 14.17 1.93
CA ARG A 321 15.11 14.95 2.57
C ARG A 321 16.42 14.91 1.80
N LYS A 322 16.70 13.78 1.13
CA LYS A 322 17.88 13.60 0.26
C LYS A 322 17.69 14.16 -1.17
N GLY A 323 16.48 14.55 -1.54
CA GLY A 323 16.17 14.97 -2.91
C GLY A 323 16.21 13.81 -3.93
N GLU A 324 15.91 12.60 -3.50
CA GLU A 324 16.03 11.34 -4.30
C GLU A 324 14.67 10.78 -4.74
N ALA A 325 13.61 11.57 -4.68
CA ALA A 325 12.27 11.12 -5.07
C ALA A 325 12.14 10.85 -6.59
N PHE A 326 12.96 11.51 -7.41
CA PHE A 326 13.05 11.23 -8.84
C PHE A 326 14.11 10.17 -9.11
N PRO A 327 13.74 9.03 -9.75
CA PRO A 327 14.70 8.00 -10.13
C PRO A 327 15.80 8.53 -11.03
N LYS A 328 17.00 7.98 -10.89
CA LYS A 328 18.16 8.31 -11.73
C LYS A 328 18.49 7.14 -12.66
N ALA A 329 19.03 7.46 -13.85
CA ALA A 329 19.56 6.44 -14.73
C ALA A 329 20.66 5.64 -14.02
N PRO A 330 20.77 4.32 -14.25
CA PRO A 330 21.85 3.53 -13.70
C PRO A 330 23.20 4.05 -14.17
N GLU A 331 24.18 4.09 -13.26
CA GLU A 331 25.55 4.43 -13.64
C GLU A 331 26.03 3.42 -14.69
N LYS A 332 26.54 3.92 -15.83
CA LYS A 332 27.14 3.04 -16.83
C LYS A 332 28.31 2.32 -16.17
N ALA A 333 28.25 0.99 -16.12
CA ALA A 333 29.38 0.19 -15.66
C ALA A 333 30.64 0.66 -16.43
N LYS A 334 31.60 1.19 -15.69
CA LYS A 334 32.90 1.55 -16.27
C LYS A 334 33.44 0.27 -16.90
N SER A 335 33.48 0.19 -18.23
CA SER A 335 34.11 -0.90 -18.94
C SER A 335 35.54 -1.01 -18.42
N LYS A 336 35.85 -2.11 -17.71
CA LYS A 336 37.24 -2.48 -17.47
C LYS A 336 37.85 -2.65 -18.86
N LYS A 337 38.57 -1.61 -19.35
CA LYS A 337 39.49 -1.83 -20.44
C LYS A 337 40.54 -2.78 -19.88
N GLU A 338 40.49 -4.01 -20.36
CA GLU A 338 41.60 -4.95 -20.23
C GLU A 338 42.84 -4.26 -20.82
N LYS A 339 43.85 -4.17 -19.99
CA LYS A 339 45.23 -3.89 -20.43
C LYS A 339 45.94 -5.23 -20.66
#